data_b22c899494501e27570f25280068d346
#
_entry.id   b22c899494501e27570f25280068d346
#
_cell.length_a   1.000
_cell.length_b   1.000
_cell.length_c   1.000
_cell.angle_alpha   90.00
_cell.angle_beta   90.00
_cell.angle_gamma   90.00
#
_symmetry.space_group_name_H-M   'P 1'
#
loop_
_entity.id
_entity.type
_entity.pdbx_description
1 polymer ?
#
loop_
_entity_poly.entity_id
_entity_poly.type
_entity_poly.pdbx_seq_one_letter_code
_entity_poly.pdbx_strand_id
1 'polypeptide(L)'
;MTQEHGSGGLAAALAALSTVETLETFGRVTAIRGLLVEVAGPVSAMRLGGRIDVVVEGGHGAATATVPCEVIGFAGDRALAMPFGSLEGVRRGCPALVRDEAAGAIRPSAAWLGRTVDALGRPIDGLGPLPQGPAIYPLRADPPPAHGRRRVGPPLDLGVRCINTFLTMCRGQRMGIFAGSGVGKSVLLSMLARYTAADVAVIGLVGERGREVQEFLQDDLGAAGLARSVVVVATSDEPVLMRRNAAYVTLAIAEYFRDQGAQVLCMIDSITRFAMAQRDIG
;
A
#
# COMPACT_ATOMS: atom_id res chain seq x y z
N MET A 1 29.10 43.14 -15.07
CA MET A 1 27.88 42.55 -14.47
C MET A 1 27.03 42.03 -15.62
N THR A 2 27.24 40.78 -16.00
CA THR A 2 26.54 40.09 -17.09
C THR A 2 25.66 39.03 -16.50
N GLN A 3 24.39 39.06 -16.87
CA GLN A 3 23.27 38.27 -16.37
C GLN A 3 23.46 36.77 -16.63
N GLU A 4 23.53 35.97 -15.56
CA GLU A 4 23.26 34.52 -15.58
C GLU A 4 21.82 34.25 -15.08
N HIS A 5 20.82 34.58 -15.88
CA HIS A 5 19.41 34.38 -15.48
C HIS A 5 18.59 33.64 -16.55
N GLY A 6 19.15 32.62 -17.20
CA GLY A 6 18.39 31.92 -18.24
C GLY A 6 18.42 30.37 -18.22
N SER A 7 19.42 29.73 -17.65
CA SER A 7 19.64 28.28 -17.81
C SER A 7 18.82 27.42 -16.88
N GLY A 8 18.48 27.90 -15.68
CA GLY A 8 17.69 27.11 -14.70
C GLY A 8 16.23 26.87 -15.14
N GLY A 9 15.62 27.87 -15.76
CA GLY A 9 14.23 27.78 -16.21
C GLY A 9 14.04 26.81 -17.38
N LEU A 10 14.97 26.81 -18.34
CA LEU A 10 14.91 25.89 -19.50
C LEU A 10 15.17 24.42 -19.09
N ALA A 11 16.11 24.18 -18.20
CA ALA A 11 16.40 22.85 -17.68
C ALA A 11 15.22 22.29 -16.87
N ALA A 12 14.57 23.13 -16.04
CA ALA A 12 13.35 22.74 -15.32
C ALA A 12 12.17 22.47 -16.28
N ALA A 13 12.01 23.27 -17.32
CA ALA A 13 10.98 23.05 -18.33
C ALA A 13 11.23 21.77 -19.15
N LEU A 14 12.46 21.49 -19.53
CA LEU A 14 12.84 20.25 -20.21
C LEU A 14 12.65 19.02 -19.32
N ALA A 15 12.99 19.13 -18.04
CA ALA A 15 12.70 18.06 -17.06
C ALA A 15 11.20 17.83 -16.88
N ALA A 16 10.39 18.88 -16.83
CA ALA A 16 8.94 18.78 -16.78
C ALA A 16 8.35 18.17 -18.06
N LEU A 17 8.86 18.54 -19.23
CA LEU A 17 8.44 17.97 -20.52
C LEU A 17 8.80 16.48 -20.65
N SER A 18 9.93 16.05 -20.08
CA SER A 18 10.32 14.63 -20.08
C SER A 18 9.43 13.73 -19.20
N THR A 19 8.67 14.34 -18.29
CA THR A 19 7.68 13.62 -17.44
C THR A 19 6.26 13.61 -18.01
N VAL A 20 6.02 14.34 -19.11
CA VAL A 20 4.71 14.34 -19.78
C VAL A 20 4.57 13.06 -20.61
N GLU A 21 3.65 12.19 -20.22
CA GLU A 21 3.24 11.07 -21.05
C GLU A 21 2.58 11.58 -22.33
N THR A 22 3.23 11.39 -23.46
CA THR A 22 2.76 11.86 -24.78
C THR A 22 1.72 10.95 -25.41
N LEU A 23 1.55 9.74 -24.91
CA LEU A 23 0.62 8.74 -25.41
C LEU A 23 -0.14 8.10 -24.25
N GLU A 24 -1.44 8.31 -24.22
CA GLU A 24 -2.33 7.59 -23.29
C GLU A 24 -2.94 6.38 -23.98
N THR A 25 -2.64 5.20 -23.45
CA THR A 25 -3.27 3.95 -23.88
C THR A 25 -4.53 3.71 -23.07
N PHE A 26 -5.67 3.58 -23.71
CA PHE A 26 -6.93 3.33 -23.03
C PHE A 26 -7.80 2.29 -23.72
N GLY A 27 -8.54 1.55 -22.91
CA GLY A 27 -9.67 0.73 -23.33
C GLY A 27 -11.01 1.40 -23.02
N ARG A 28 -12.10 0.65 -23.18
CA ARG A 28 -13.45 1.08 -22.80
C ARG A 28 -14.14 0.01 -21.98
N VAL A 29 -14.86 0.44 -20.98
CA VAL A 29 -15.73 -0.44 -20.19
C VAL A 29 -16.84 -0.99 -21.11
N THR A 30 -16.94 -2.31 -21.21
CA THR A 30 -17.95 -3.00 -22.03
C THR A 30 -19.08 -3.59 -21.19
N ALA A 31 -18.76 -4.03 -19.96
CA ALA A 31 -19.74 -4.58 -19.02
C ALA A 31 -19.23 -4.42 -17.57
N ILE A 32 -20.17 -4.47 -16.64
CA ILE A 32 -19.89 -4.58 -15.21
C ILE A 32 -20.68 -5.79 -14.71
N ARG A 33 -20.01 -6.73 -14.02
CA ARG A 33 -20.62 -7.94 -13.46
C ARG A 33 -20.25 -8.07 -11.98
N GLY A 34 -21.13 -7.65 -11.10
CA GLY A 34 -20.82 -7.55 -9.68
C GLY A 34 -19.68 -6.56 -9.43
N LEU A 35 -18.56 -7.06 -8.93
CA LEU A 35 -17.35 -6.24 -8.70
C LEU A 35 -16.36 -6.24 -9.89
N LEU A 36 -16.69 -6.94 -10.98
CA LEU A 36 -15.80 -7.04 -12.14
C LEU A 36 -16.18 -6.04 -13.22
N VAL A 37 -15.19 -5.32 -13.70
CA VAL A 37 -15.28 -4.42 -14.85
C VAL A 37 -14.62 -5.09 -16.04
N GLU A 38 -15.38 -5.32 -17.11
CA GLU A 38 -14.85 -5.81 -18.38
C GLU A 38 -14.40 -4.63 -19.24
N VAL A 39 -13.16 -4.65 -19.69
CA VAL A 39 -12.55 -3.61 -20.52
C VAL A 39 -12.08 -4.19 -21.83
N ALA A 40 -12.61 -3.68 -22.95
CA ALA A 40 -12.12 -3.97 -24.30
C ALA A 40 -11.17 -2.86 -24.75
N GLY A 41 -10.25 -3.22 -25.66
CA GLY A 41 -9.26 -2.29 -26.24
C GLY A 41 -7.90 -2.95 -26.39
N PRO A 42 -6.80 -2.23 -26.17
CA PRO A 42 -5.46 -2.75 -26.34
C PRO A 42 -5.07 -3.73 -25.22
N VAL A 43 -5.70 -4.90 -25.20
CA VAL A 43 -5.51 -5.93 -24.13
C VAL A 43 -4.05 -6.37 -24.06
N SER A 44 -3.31 -6.30 -25.17
CA SER A 44 -1.86 -6.58 -25.20
C SER A 44 -1.03 -5.60 -24.36
N ALA A 45 -1.54 -4.41 -24.09
CA ALA A 45 -0.92 -3.44 -23.20
C ALA A 45 -1.36 -3.62 -21.72
N MET A 46 -2.38 -4.44 -21.49
CA MET A 46 -2.90 -4.74 -20.15
C MET A 46 -2.28 -6.05 -19.66
N ARG A 47 -1.68 -6.04 -18.50
CA ARG A 47 -1.09 -7.25 -17.92
C ARG A 47 -1.78 -7.65 -16.63
N LEU A 48 -1.71 -8.93 -16.28
CA LEU A 48 -2.21 -9.45 -15.02
C LEU A 48 -1.53 -8.72 -13.84
N GLY A 49 -2.33 -8.21 -12.90
CA GLY A 49 -1.86 -7.38 -11.80
C GLY A 49 -1.55 -5.93 -12.19
N GLY A 50 -1.68 -5.58 -13.48
CA GLY A 50 -1.52 -4.20 -13.95
C GLY A 50 -2.64 -3.28 -13.47
N ARG A 51 -2.37 -1.97 -13.47
CA ARG A 51 -3.32 -0.93 -13.06
C ARG A 51 -4.05 -0.35 -14.27
N ILE A 52 -5.36 -0.19 -14.13
CA ILE A 52 -6.18 0.61 -15.05
C ILE A 52 -7.00 1.61 -14.22
N ASP A 53 -7.13 2.84 -14.70
CA ASP A 53 -7.98 3.85 -14.09
C ASP A 53 -9.23 4.07 -14.95
N VAL A 54 -10.39 3.69 -14.44
CA VAL A 54 -11.67 3.94 -15.12
C VAL A 54 -12.08 5.39 -14.88
N VAL A 55 -12.24 6.14 -15.96
CA VAL A 55 -12.61 7.56 -15.91
C VAL A 55 -14.12 7.68 -15.80
N VAL A 56 -14.58 8.37 -14.77
CA VAL A 56 -15.98 8.67 -14.52
C VAL A 56 -16.18 10.16 -14.76
N GLU A 57 -16.90 10.51 -15.80
CA GLU A 57 -17.28 11.91 -16.05
C GLU A 57 -18.35 12.32 -15.05
N GLY A 58 -18.08 13.38 -14.30
CA GLY A 58 -19.07 13.97 -13.43
C GLY A 58 -20.23 14.57 -14.22
N GLY A 59 -21.47 14.27 -13.83
CA GLY A 59 -22.64 14.90 -14.41
C GLY A 59 -22.67 16.42 -14.09
N HIS A 60 -23.13 17.24 -15.04
CA HIS A 60 -23.42 18.69 -14.89
C HIS A 60 -22.43 19.49 -14.01
N GLY A 61 -21.16 19.57 -14.45
CA GLY A 61 -20.15 20.43 -13.80
C GLY A 61 -19.42 19.82 -12.60
N ALA A 62 -19.64 18.55 -12.29
CA ALA A 62 -18.82 17.83 -11.32
C ALA A 62 -17.46 17.45 -11.92
N ALA A 63 -16.41 17.44 -11.10
CA ALA A 63 -15.08 17.09 -11.54
C ALA A 63 -15.02 15.64 -12.05
N THR A 64 -14.20 15.40 -13.07
CA THR A 64 -13.86 14.06 -13.53
C THR A 64 -13.18 13.27 -12.41
N ALA A 65 -13.74 12.11 -12.08
CA ALA A 65 -13.18 11.20 -11.09
C ALA A 65 -12.55 9.98 -11.78
N THR A 66 -11.61 9.34 -11.13
CA THR A 66 -11.03 8.08 -11.60
C THR A 66 -11.20 6.99 -10.56
N VAL A 67 -11.58 5.79 -11.00
CA VAL A 67 -11.66 4.60 -10.16
C VAL A 67 -10.49 3.70 -10.52
N PRO A 68 -9.47 3.60 -9.65
CA PRO A 68 -8.37 2.70 -9.90
C PRO A 68 -8.84 1.24 -9.80
N CYS A 69 -8.41 0.42 -10.77
CA CYS A 69 -8.72 -1.00 -10.85
C CYS A 69 -7.45 -1.82 -11.08
N GLU A 70 -7.45 -3.07 -10.69
CA GLU A 70 -6.39 -4.04 -11.00
C GLU A 70 -6.90 -5.06 -12.01
N VAL A 71 -6.13 -5.37 -13.02
CA VAL A 71 -6.41 -6.47 -13.96
C VAL A 71 -6.18 -7.79 -13.25
N ILE A 72 -7.25 -8.56 -13.05
CA ILE A 72 -7.19 -9.85 -12.35
C ILE A 72 -7.30 -11.05 -13.29
N GLY A 73 -7.59 -10.83 -14.57
CA GLY A 73 -7.69 -11.88 -15.57
C GLY A 73 -8.11 -11.36 -16.94
N PHE A 74 -8.29 -12.30 -17.86
CA PHE A 74 -8.75 -12.03 -19.20
C PHE A 74 -9.86 -13.02 -19.60
N ALA A 75 -10.82 -12.54 -20.37
CA ALA A 75 -11.88 -13.35 -20.97
C ALA A 75 -11.99 -13.01 -22.47
N GLY A 76 -11.43 -13.88 -23.31
CA GLY A 76 -11.31 -13.62 -24.75
C GLY A 76 -10.49 -12.37 -25.02
N ASP A 77 -11.08 -11.40 -25.67
CA ASP A 77 -10.49 -10.11 -26.06
C ASP A 77 -10.68 -8.98 -25.03
N ARG A 78 -11.04 -9.34 -23.79
CA ARG A 78 -11.34 -8.39 -22.72
C ARG A 78 -10.48 -8.61 -21.50
N ALA A 79 -10.04 -7.52 -20.87
CA ALA A 79 -9.47 -7.57 -19.53
C ALA A 79 -10.58 -7.55 -18.49
N LEU A 80 -10.43 -8.37 -17.46
CA LEU A 80 -11.27 -8.38 -16.26
C LEU A 80 -10.54 -7.60 -15.19
N ALA A 81 -11.11 -6.48 -14.77
CA ALA A 81 -10.54 -5.61 -13.77
C ALA A 81 -11.42 -5.56 -12.52
N MET A 82 -10.80 -5.48 -11.36
CA MET A 82 -11.47 -5.32 -10.07
C MET A 82 -11.12 -3.95 -9.49
N PRO A 83 -12.10 -3.20 -8.93
CA PRO A 83 -11.87 -1.85 -8.45
C PRO A 83 -11.24 -1.82 -7.05
N PHE A 84 -10.49 -0.77 -6.77
CA PHE A 84 -10.03 -0.39 -5.44
C PHE A 84 -11.00 0.54 -4.69
N GLY A 85 -12.06 1.00 -5.35
CA GLY A 85 -13.06 1.90 -4.81
C GLY A 85 -14.46 1.58 -5.29
N SER A 86 -15.41 2.48 -5.03
CA SER A 86 -16.78 2.36 -5.54
C SER A 86 -16.82 2.45 -7.06
N LEU A 87 -17.70 1.65 -7.67
CA LEU A 87 -18.03 1.72 -9.10
C LEU A 87 -19.18 2.69 -9.39
N GLU A 88 -19.60 3.50 -8.42
CA GLU A 88 -20.67 4.46 -8.61
C GLU A 88 -20.32 5.45 -9.73
N GLY A 89 -21.26 5.67 -10.65
CA GLY A 89 -21.05 6.49 -11.84
C GLY A 89 -20.30 5.80 -13.00
N VAL A 90 -19.71 4.64 -12.81
CA VAL A 90 -19.12 3.87 -13.92
C VAL A 90 -20.23 3.33 -14.81
N ARG A 91 -20.11 3.57 -16.11
CA ARG A 91 -21.06 3.12 -17.12
C ARG A 91 -20.34 2.46 -18.30
N ARG A 92 -21.09 1.72 -19.11
CA ARG A 92 -20.57 1.20 -20.37
C ARG A 92 -20.07 2.35 -21.26
N GLY A 93 -18.89 2.20 -21.84
CA GLY A 93 -18.23 3.19 -22.69
C GLY A 93 -17.25 4.11 -21.93
N CYS A 94 -17.23 4.11 -20.59
CA CYS A 94 -16.24 4.86 -19.82
C CYS A 94 -14.82 4.51 -20.29
N PRO A 95 -13.93 5.50 -20.50
CA PRO A 95 -12.52 5.25 -20.76
C PRO A 95 -11.86 4.53 -19.59
N ALA A 96 -10.99 3.60 -19.89
CA ALA A 96 -10.16 2.86 -18.92
C ALA A 96 -8.70 3.04 -19.30
N LEU A 97 -8.02 3.97 -18.63
CA LEU A 97 -6.63 4.34 -18.89
C LEU A 97 -5.70 3.25 -18.39
N VAL A 98 -4.86 2.72 -19.25
CA VAL A 98 -3.83 1.74 -18.85
C VAL A 98 -2.68 2.50 -18.21
N ARG A 99 -2.32 2.10 -17.00
CA ARG A 99 -1.21 2.70 -16.26
C ARG A 99 0.07 1.88 -16.42
N ASP A 100 1.20 2.56 -16.29
CA ASP A 100 2.52 1.93 -16.38
C ASP A 100 2.82 1.00 -15.18
N GLU A 101 4.00 0.39 -15.19
CA GLU A 101 4.46 -0.50 -14.11
C GLU A 101 4.55 0.19 -12.74
N ALA A 102 4.86 1.47 -12.74
CA ALA A 102 5.00 2.23 -11.50
C ALA A 102 3.68 2.38 -10.73
N ALA A 103 2.52 2.23 -11.40
CA ALA A 103 1.21 2.26 -10.75
C ALA A 103 0.97 1.09 -9.78
N GLY A 104 1.71 -0.02 -9.92
CA GLY A 104 1.72 -1.16 -9.00
C GLY A 104 2.84 -1.10 -7.95
N ALA A 105 3.42 0.08 -7.70
CA ALA A 105 4.54 0.29 -6.80
C ALA A 105 4.32 1.53 -5.93
N ILE A 106 5.14 1.68 -4.90
CA ILE A 106 5.19 2.88 -4.06
C ILE A 106 6.61 3.43 -4.03
N ARG A 107 6.73 4.70 -3.62
CA ARG A 107 8.04 5.38 -3.45
C ARG A 107 8.18 5.90 -2.02
N PRO A 108 8.41 5.02 -1.04
CA PRO A 108 8.55 5.45 0.33
C PRO A 108 9.76 6.37 0.53
N SER A 109 9.69 7.23 1.54
CA SER A 109 10.80 8.04 2.00
C SER A 109 10.85 8.05 3.53
N ALA A 110 11.96 8.51 4.10
CA ALA A 110 12.08 8.65 5.55
C ALA A 110 11.01 9.59 6.14
N ALA A 111 10.49 10.53 5.35
CA ALA A 111 9.41 11.43 5.76
C ALA A 111 8.04 10.75 5.92
N TRP A 112 7.94 9.45 5.65
CA TRP A 112 6.72 8.67 5.91
C TRP A 112 6.63 8.24 7.39
N LEU A 113 7.68 8.39 8.19
CA LEU A 113 7.60 8.17 9.63
C LEU A 113 6.58 9.13 10.28
N GLY A 114 5.78 8.62 11.18
CA GLY A 114 4.70 9.35 11.81
C GLY A 114 3.42 9.44 11.00
N ARG A 115 3.37 8.85 9.80
CA ARG A 115 2.26 8.98 8.87
C ARG A 115 1.38 7.73 8.83
N THR A 116 0.10 7.97 8.54
CA THR A 116 -0.89 6.92 8.28
C THR A 116 -1.33 6.97 6.83
N VAL A 117 -1.26 5.83 6.15
CA VAL A 117 -1.54 5.70 4.71
C VAL A 117 -2.59 4.63 4.44
N ASP A 118 -3.25 4.75 3.28
CA ASP A 118 -4.16 3.72 2.77
C ASP A 118 -3.39 2.59 2.05
N ALA A 119 -4.13 1.62 1.55
CA ALA A 119 -3.60 0.49 0.81
C ALA A 119 -3.06 0.84 -0.60
N LEU A 120 -3.11 2.08 -1.02
CA LEU A 120 -2.48 2.60 -2.24
C LEU A 120 -1.28 3.51 -1.93
N GLY A 121 -0.88 3.61 -0.65
CA GLY A 121 0.20 4.49 -0.20
C GLY A 121 -0.17 5.97 -0.16
N ARG A 122 -1.46 6.31 -0.15
CA ARG A 122 -1.93 7.69 -0.05
C ARG A 122 -2.13 8.08 1.42
N PRO A 123 -1.78 9.31 1.83
CA PRO A 123 -1.97 9.74 3.20
C PRO A 123 -3.47 9.86 3.55
N ILE A 124 -3.84 9.38 4.73
CA ILE A 124 -5.21 9.45 5.27
C ILE A 124 -5.26 10.16 6.64
N ASP A 125 -4.14 10.70 7.08
CA ASP A 125 -3.97 11.36 8.38
C ASP A 125 -4.27 12.87 8.37
N GLY A 126 -4.62 13.44 7.22
CA GLY A 126 -4.90 14.88 7.08
C GLY A 126 -3.66 15.79 7.13
N LEU A 127 -2.45 15.22 7.18
CA LEU A 127 -1.19 15.99 7.29
C LEU A 127 -0.59 16.39 5.92
N GLY A 128 -1.40 16.38 4.87
CA GLY A 128 -0.98 16.75 3.51
C GLY A 128 -0.24 15.64 2.76
N PRO A 129 0.25 15.93 1.54
CA PRO A 129 0.85 14.94 0.66
C PRO A 129 2.11 14.33 1.25
N LEU A 130 2.39 13.08 0.88
CA LEU A 130 3.61 12.37 1.28
C LEU A 130 4.75 12.70 0.30
N PRO A 131 5.92 13.11 0.81
CA PRO A 131 7.11 13.21 -0.02
C PRO A 131 7.50 11.85 -0.58
N GLN A 132 7.66 11.78 -1.90
CA GLN A 132 8.04 10.56 -2.59
C GLN A 132 9.56 10.37 -2.58
N GLY A 133 10.02 9.15 -2.32
CA GLY A 133 11.41 8.78 -2.41
C GLY A 133 11.88 8.57 -3.86
N PRO A 134 13.21 8.52 -4.11
CA PRO A 134 13.76 8.30 -5.44
C PRO A 134 13.59 6.86 -5.91
N ALA A 135 13.56 5.89 -5.00
CA ALA A 135 13.49 4.46 -5.32
C ALA A 135 12.04 3.97 -5.42
N ILE A 136 11.80 3.08 -6.39
CA ILE A 136 10.52 2.42 -6.62
C ILE A 136 10.53 1.09 -5.89
N TYR A 137 9.50 0.83 -5.08
CA TYR A 137 9.28 -0.44 -4.40
C TYR A 137 8.02 -1.10 -4.96
N PRO A 138 8.16 -2.17 -5.77
CA PRO A 138 7.03 -2.90 -6.29
C PRO A 138 6.29 -3.60 -5.15
N LEU A 139 4.95 -3.58 -5.19
CA LEU A 139 4.13 -4.22 -4.15
C LEU A 139 4.21 -5.75 -4.20
N ARG A 140 4.55 -6.30 -5.35
CA ARG A 140 4.75 -7.74 -5.57
C ARG A 140 6.17 -7.99 -6.03
N ALA A 141 7.10 -7.96 -5.08
CA ALA A 141 8.49 -8.30 -5.33
C ALA A 141 8.73 -9.80 -5.08
N ASP A 142 9.62 -10.38 -5.87
CA ASP A 142 10.10 -11.74 -5.62
C ASP A 142 10.89 -11.82 -4.32
N PRO A 143 10.75 -12.90 -3.54
CA PRO A 143 11.52 -13.06 -2.34
C PRO A 143 13.01 -13.27 -2.69
N PRO A 144 13.95 -12.82 -1.82
CA PRO A 144 15.37 -13.06 -2.05
C PRO A 144 15.65 -14.55 -2.23
N PRO A 145 16.55 -14.94 -3.15
CA PRO A 145 16.91 -16.34 -3.36
C PRO A 145 17.46 -16.95 -2.07
N ALA A 146 17.26 -18.26 -1.90
CA ALA A 146 17.55 -18.94 -0.63
C ALA A 146 19.00 -18.73 -0.14
N HIS A 147 19.98 -18.73 -1.06
CA HIS A 147 21.39 -18.53 -0.74
C HIS A 147 21.74 -17.10 -0.32
N GLY A 148 20.93 -16.10 -0.73
CA GLY A 148 21.09 -14.69 -0.35
C GLY A 148 20.44 -14.32 0.97
N ARG A 149 19.66 -15.23 1.58
CA ARG A 149 18.97 -14.96 2.85
C ARG A 149 19.93 -15.00 4.01
N ARG A 150 19.86 -13.99 4.86
CA ARG A 150 20.61 -13.96 6.12
C ARG A 150 20.06 -15.04 7.08
N ARG A 151 20.93 -15.60 7.89
CA ARG A 151 20.53 -16.45 9.03
C ARG A 151 19.81 -15.60 10.06
N VAL A 152 19.03 -16.26 10.92
CA VAL A 152 18.40 -15.62 12.10
C VAL A 152 19.51 -14.99 12.95
N GLY A 153 19.32 -13.75 13.33
CA GLY A 153 20.29 -12.95 14.08
C GLY A 153 20.22 -13.19 15.61
N PRO A 154 20.84 -12.31 16.40
CA PRO A 154 20.80 -12.41 17.86
C PRO A 154 19.40 -12.17 18.42
N PRO A 155 19.15 -12.52 19.69
CA PRO A 155 17.89 -12.21 20.37
C PRO A 155 17.52 -10.74 20.29
N LEU A 156 16.24 -10.47 20.13
CA LEU A 156 15.65 -9.14 20.04
C LEU A 156 14.86 -8.86 21.29
N ASP A 157 15.15 -7.74 21.94
CA ASP A 157 14.30 -7.24 23.04
C ASP A 157 12.99 -6.69 22.46
N LEU A 158 11.88 -7.33 22.79
CA LEU A 158 10.53 -6.95 22.38
C LEU A 158 9.84 -6.00 23.36
N GLY A 159 10.52 -5.63 24.47
CA GLY A 159 9.97 -4.76 25.50
C GLY A 159 8.86 -5.40 26.35
N VAL A 160 8.51 -6.67 26.11
CA VAL A 160 7.47 -7.40 26.84
C VAL A 160 8.12 -8.54 27.60
N ARG A 161 8.20 -8.41 28.93
CA ARG A 161 8.97 -9.33 29.79
C ARG A 161 8.62 -10.81 29.62
N CYS A 162 7.33 -11.15 29.56
CA CYS A 162 6.93 -12.55 29.40
C CYS A 162 7.35 -13.13 28.04
N ILE A 163 7.32 -12.33 26.97
CA ILE A 163 7.81 -12.78 25.65
C ILE A 163 9.33 -12.92 25.68
N ASN A 164 10.05 -11.92 26.17
CA ASN A 164 11.50 -11.98 26.24
C ASN A 164 12.03 -13.16 27.09
N THR A 165 11.26 -13.56 28.12
CA THR A 165 11.65 -14.65 29.02
C THR A 165 11.31 -16.03 28.45
N PHE A 166 10.10 -16.20 27.90
CA PHE A 166 9.56 -17.53 27.58
C PHE A 166 9.45 -17.83 26.09
N LEU A 167 9.48 -16.79 25.22
CA LEU A 167 9.25 -16.92 23.78
C LEU A 167 10.33 -16.17 22.98
N THR A 168 11.59 -16.41 23.32
CA THR A 168 12.73 -15.70 22.71
C THR A 168 12.56 -15.51 21.20
N MET A 169 12.53 -14.27 20.76
CA MET A 169 12.49 -13.88 19.37
C MET A 169 13.83 -13.29 18.95
N CYS A 170 14.27 -13.65 17.76
CA CYS A 170 15.54 -13.18 17.20
C CYS A 170 15.31 -12.25 16.01
N ARG A 171 16.31 -11.43 15.68
CA ARG A 171 16.28 -10.57 14.48
C ARG A 171 16.14 -11.40 13.22
N GLY A 172 15.22 -11.02 12.34
CA GLY A 172 14.87 -11.74 11.11
C GLY A 172 13.93 -12.93 11.30
N GLN A 173 13.44 -13.16 12.52
CA GLN A 173 12.46 -14.20 12.81
C GLN A 173 11.03 -13.70 12.56
N ARG A 174 10.12 -14.63 12.28
CA ARG A 174 8.68 -14.40 12.17
C ARG A 174 7.98 -15.08 13.35
N MET A 175 7.03 -14.36 13.95
CA MET A 175 6.21 -14.86 15.06
C MET A 175 4.73 -14.66 14.73
N GLY A 176 3.91 -15.68 14.99
CA GLY A 176 2.46 -15.59 14.91
C GLY A 176 1.86 -15.35 16.28
N ILE A 177 0.93 -14.40 16.39
CA ILE A 177 0.12 -14.15 17.58
C ILE A 177 -1.29 -14.62 17.28
N PHE A 178 -1.70 -15.73 17.88
CA PHE A 178 -3.02 -16.32 17.70
C PHE A 178 -3.86 -16.01 18.93
N ALA A 179 -4.94 -15.27 18.72
CA ALA A 179 -5.80 -14.82 19.83
C ALA A 179 -7.26 -14.72 19.37
N GLY A 180 -8.17 -15.03 20.27
CA GLY A 180 -9.59 -14.73 20.11
C GLY A 180 -9.89 -13.23 20.23
N SER A 181 -11.14 -12.86 20.07
CA SER A 181 -11.58 -11.47 20.27
C SER A 181 -11.51 -11.09 21.75
N GLY A 182 -11.09 -9.85 22.06
CA GLY A 182 -11.15 -9.28 23.40
C GLY A 182 -10.08 -9.77 24.38
N VAL A 183 -9.08 -10.55 23.96
CA VAL A 183 -8.03 -11.09 24.85
C VAL A 183 -6.79 -10.20 24.97
N GLY A 184 -6.79 -8.99 24.38
CA GLY A 184 -5.69 -8.04 24.47
C GLY A 184 -4.65 -8.12 23.35
N LYS A 185 -4.98 -8.72 22.18
CA LYS A 185 -4.08 -8.78 21.03
C LYS A 185 -3.60 -7.39 20.59
N SER A 186 -4.50 -6.43 20.43
CA SER A 186 -4.17 -5.07 19.98
C SER A 186 -3.29 -4.33 21.01
N VAL A 187 -3.57 -4.51 22.30
CA VAL A 187 -2.71 -3.97 23.37
C VAL A 187 -1.31 -4.59 23.30
N LEU A 188 -1.19 -5.89 23.09
CA LEU A 188 0.11 -6.53 22.92
C LEU A 188 0.85 -5.99 21.69
N LEU A 189 0.18 -5.81 20.56
CA LEU A 189 0.77 -5.25 19.33
C LEU A 189 1.27 -3.82 19.56
N SER A 190 0.50 -2.99 20.26
CA SER A 190 0.94 -1.62 20.60
C SER A 190 2.16 -1.62 21.54
N MET A 191 2.20 -2.52 22.52
CA MET A 191 3.38 -2.69 23.38
C MET A 191 4.62 -3.08 22.55
N LEU A 192 4.47 -4.00 21.61
CA LEU A 192 5.56 -4.39 20.70
C LEU A 192 6.00 -3.21 19.83
N ALA A 193 5.08 -2.45 19.24
CA ALA A 193 5.41 -1.27 18.45
C ALA A 193 6.16 -0.20 19.24
N ARG A 194 5.77 0.01 20.49
CA ARG A 194 6.35 1.05 21.36
C ARG A 194 7.70 0.67 21.98
N TYR A 195 7.87 -0.59 22.35
CA TYR A 195 8.95 -1.00 23.26
C TYR A 195 9.99 -1.94 22.62
N THR A 196 9.72 -2.51 21.44
CA THR A 196 10.73 -3.33 20.75
C THR A 196 11.99 -2.52 20.43
N ALA A 197 13.13 -3.13 20.64
CA ALA A 197 14.45 -2.59 20.28
C ALA A 197 14.65 -2.65 18.75
N ALA A 198 13.76 -1.97 18.02
CA ALA A 198 13.81 -1.76 16.57
C ALA A 198 13.85 -0.24 16.29
N ASP A 199 14.43 0.15 15.17
CA ASP A 199 14.53 1.57 14.79
C ASP A 199 13.18 2.10 14.28
N VAL A 200 12.47 1.28 13.51
CA VAL A 200 11.21 1.61 12.84
C VAL A 200 10.20 0.49 13.04
N ALA A 201 8.94 0.85 13.25
CA ALA A 201 7.81 -0.07 13.17
C ALA A 201 6.97 0.23 11.91
N VAL A 202 6.63 -0.80 11.15
CA VAL A 202 5.68 -0.71 10.03
C VAL A 202 4.49 -1.60 10.35
N ILE A 203 3.31 -1.00 10.45
CA ILE A 203 2.12 -1.64 10.99
C ILE A 203 1.03 -1.64 9.93
N GLY A 204 0.59 -2.83 9.51
CA GLY A 204 -0.55 -3.01 8.61
C GLY A 204 -1.81 -3.41 9.38
N LEU A 205 -2.81 -2.54 9.42
CA LEU A 205 -4.13 -2.81 9.98
C LEU A 205 -5.05 -3.22 8.83
N VAL A 206 -5.26 -4.53 8.69
CA VAL A 206 -5.96 -5.14 7.56
C VAL A 206 -7.31 -5.69 7.97
N GLY A 207 -8.38 -5.05 7.53
CA GLY A 207 -9.76 -5.48 7.77
C GLY A 207 -10.25 -5.24 9.19
N GLU A 208 -9.58 -4.40 9.98
CA GLU A 208 -10.05 -3.99 11.30
C GLU A 208 -11.18 -2.95 11.18
N ARG A 209 -11.99 -2.78 12.22
CA ARG A 209 -13.06 -1.78 12.22
C ARG A 209 -12.50 -0.38 12.37
N GLY A 210 -13.10 0.62 11.71
CA GLY A 210 -12.63 2.00 11.75
C GLY A 210 -12.44 2.55 13.17
N ARG A 211 -13.34 2.23 14.14
CA ARG A 211 -13.18 2.64 15.54
C ARG A 211 -11.97 1.96 16.21
N GLU A 212 -11.71 0.69 15.94
CA GLU A 212 -10.59 -0.06 16.50
C GLU A 212 -9.25 0.49 15.97
N VAL A 213 -9.24 0.96 14.73
CA VAL A 213 -8.10 1.68 14.14
C VAL A 213 -7.83 2.99 14.88
N GLN A 214 -8.89 3.77 15.19
CA GLN A 214 -8.75 5.02 15.93
C GLN A 214 -8.25 4.79 17.36
N GLU A 215 -8.84 3.84 18.08
CA GLU A 215 -8.43 3.43 19.43
C GLU A 215 -6.95 3.00 19.42
N PHE A 216 -6.55 2.17 18.46
CA PHE A 216 -5.16 1.74 18.32
C PHE A 216 -4.19 2.90 18.09
N LEU A 217 -4.52 3.84 17.20
CA LEU A 217 -3.65 4.97 16.88
C LEU A 217 -3.53 5.97 18.04
N GLN A 218 -4.65 6.29 18.69
CA GLN A 218 -4.71 7.36 19.69
C GLN A 218 -4.35 6.85 21.09
N ASP A 219 -4.93 5.74 21.51
CA ASP A 219 -4.84 5.25 22.88
C ASP A 219 -3.70 4.24 23.06
N ASP A 220 -3.63 3.26 22.15
CA ASP A 220 -2.67 2.17 22.26
C ASP A 220 -1.27 2.58 21.79
N LEU A 221 -1.13 3.05 20.55
CA LEU A 221 0.15 3.43 19.97
C LEU A 221 0.63 4.79 20.48
N GLY A 222 -0.27 5.77 20.48
CA GLY A 222 -0.03 7.14 20.92
C GLY A 222 1.00 7.88 20.07
N ALA A 223 1.20 9.17 20.35
CA ALA A 223 2.09 10.03 19.56
C ALA A 223 3.55 9.53 19.51
N ALA A 224 4.07 9.05 20.64
CA ALA A 224 5.46 8.57 20.70
C ALA A 224 5.68 7.27 19.89
N GLY A 225 4.72 6.35 19.92
CA GLY A 225 4.78 5.14 19.11
C GLY A 225 4.60 5.44 17.62
N LEU A 226 3.66 6.33 17.28
CA LEU A 226 3.42 6.74 15.90
C LEU A 226 4.65 7.43 15.30
N ALA A 227 5.35 8.29 16.04
CA ALA A 227 6.52 9.04 15.53
C ALA A 227 7.63 8.13 14.97
N ARG A 228 7.75 6.89 15.43
CA ARG A 228 8.68 5.88 14.93
C ARG A 228 8.04 4.83 14.02
N SER A 229 6.80 5.05 13.61
CA SER A 229 6.02 4.07 12.85
C SER A 229 5.53 4.64 11.53
N VAL A 230 5.23 3.73 10.59
CA VAL A 230 4.33 3.99 9.46
C VAL A 230 3.16 3.04 9.60
N VAL A 231 1.94 3.57 9.55
CA VAL A 231 0.73 2.75 9.69
C VAL A 231 -0.01 2.69 8.35
N VAL A 232 -0.25 1.47 7.88
CA VAL A 232 -1.05 1.20 6.68
C VAL A 232 -2.41 0.71 7.11
N VAL A 233 -3.47 1.33 6.62
CA VAL A 233 -4.84 1.00 7.03
C VAL A 233 -5.68 0.59 5.82
N ALA A 234 -6.40 -0.52 5.97
CA ALA A 234 -7.55 -0.88 5.15
C ALA A 234 -8.61 -1.49 6.05
N THR A 235 -9.69 -0.78 6.27
CA THR A 235 -10.75 -1.18 7.21
C THR A 235 -11.65 -2.28 6.63
N SER A 236 -12.50 -2.86 7.47
CA SER A 236 -13.37 -4.00 7.08
C SER A 236 -14.45 -3.64 6.06
N ASP A 237 -14.80 -2.36 5.95
CA ASP A 237 -15.77 -1.79 5.01
C ASP A 237 -15.15 -1.44 3.65
N GLU A 238 -13.83 -1.46 3.54
CA GLU A 238 -13.15 -1.20 2.28
C GLU A 238 -13.18 -2.40 1.31
N PRO A 239 -13.05 -2.14 -0.01
CA PRO A 239 -13.01 -3.18 -1.03
C PRO A 239 -11.98 -4.28 -0.75
N VAL A 240 -12.25 -5.49 -1.22
CA VAL A 240 -11.37 -6.65 -1.00
C VAL A 240 -9.95 -6.43 -1.51
N LEU A 241 -9.80 -5.70 -2.64
CA LEU A 241 -8.48 -5.35 -3.17
C LEU A 241 -7.70 -4.42 -2.24
N MET A 242 -8.36 -3.45 -1.60
CA MET A 242 -7.74 -2.57 -0.61
C MET A 242 -7.21 -3.39 0.58
N ARG A 243 -8.05 -4.27 1.14
CA ARG A 243 -7.66 -5.13 2.26
C ARG A 243 -6.50 -6.06 1.91
N ARG A 244 -6.47 -6.64 0.71
CA ARG A 244 -5.33 -7.43 0.24
C ARG A 244 -4.09 -6.56 0.04
N ASN A 245 -4.24 -5.43 -0.61
CA ASN A 245 -3.11 -4.57 -1.01
C ASN A 245 -2.41 -3.93 0.20
N ALA A 246 -3.15 -3.65 1.29
CA ALA A 246 -2.58 -3.10 2.52
C ALA A 246 -1.42 -3.95 3.08
N ALA A 247 -1.53 -5.28 3.02
CA ALA A 247 -0.45 -6.15 3.45
C ALA A 247 0.81 -6.01 2.55
N TYR A 248 0.62 -5.89 1.25
CA TYR A 248 1.74 -5.68 0.31
C TYR A 248 2.40 -4.31 0.50
N VAL A 249 1.60 -3.25 0.68
CA VAL A 249 2.11 -1.89 0.97
C VAL A 249 2.90 -1.89 2.29
N THR A 250 2.40 -2.57 3.32
CA THR A 250 3.10 -2.72 4.60
C THR A 250 4.48 -3.37 4.41
N LEU A 251 4.55 -4.46 3.65
CA LEU A 251 5.81 -5.15 3.36
C LEU A 251 6.76 -4.27 2.55
N ALA A 252 6.28 -3.60 1.51
CA ALA A 252 7.11 -2.74 0.66
C ALA A 252 7.70 -1.54 1.44
N ILE A 253 6.93 -0.95 2.36
CA ILE A 253 7.44 0.09 3.26
C ILE A 253 8.50 -0.49 4.22
N ALA A 254 8.26 -1.67 4.78
CA ALA A 254 9.22 -2.34 5.65
C ALA A 254 10.52 -2.69 4.91
N GLU A 255 10.43 -3.12 3.66
CA GLU A 255 11.57 -3.37 2.78
C GLU A 255 12.37 -2.10 2.51
N TYR A 256 11.71 -0.98 2.24
CA TYR A 256 12.39 0.31 2.08
C TYR A 256 13.24 0.65 3.30
N PHE A 257 12.70 0.63 4.51
CA PHE A 257 13.48 0.96 5.71
C PHE A 257 14.58 -0.07 6.00
N ARG A 258 14.33 -1.35 5.74
CA ARG A 258 15.36 -2.40 5.81
C ARG A 258 16.53 -2.09 4.88
N ASP A 259 16.26 -1.66 3.66
CA ASP A 259 17.27 -1.39 2.65
C ASP A 259 18.06 -0.11 2.97
N GLN A 260 17.50 0.79 3.77
CA GLN A 260 18.22 1.90 4.39
C GLN A 260 19.06 1.48 5.61
N GLY A 261 19.09 0.20 5.96
CA GLY A 261 19.88 -0.35 7.08
C GLY A 261 19.17 -0.35 8.43
N ALA A 262 17.91 0.09 8.50
CA ALA A 262 17.16 0.11 9.76
C ALA A 262 16.78 -1.32 10.23
N GLN A 263 16.69 -1.49 11.54
CA GLN A 263 16.04 -2.65 12.15
C GLN A 263 14.53 -2.40 12.17
N VAL A 264 13.81 -3.12 11.34
CA VAL A 264 12.38 -2.91 11.13
C VAL A 264 11.55 -3.97 11.85
N LEU A 265 10.62 -3.53 12.69
CA LEU A 265 9.54 -4.36 13.19
C LEU A 265 8.35 -4.24 12.22
N CYS A 266 8.08 -5.30 11.46
CA CYS A 266 6.91 -5.36 10.59
C CYS A 266 5.79 -6.16 11.25
N MET A 267 4.62 -5.55 11.41
CA MET A 267 3.44 -6.17 12.02
C MET A 267 2.25 -6.09 11.07
N ILE A 268 1.48 -7.18 10.97
CA ILE A 268 0.24 -7.21 10.16
C ILE A 268 -0.91 -7.76 11.04
N ASP A 269 -1.89 -6.95 11.28
CA ASP A 269 -3.13 -7.29 11.96
C ASP A 269 -4.31 -7.14 10.98
N SER A 270 -4.82 -8.20 10.35
CA SER A 270 -4.40 -9.58 10.57
C SER A 270 -4.21 -10.33 9.24
N ILE A 271 -3.31 -11.31 9.25
CA ILE A 271 -3.11 -12.23 8.11
C ILE A 271 -4.40 -13.00 7.77
N THR A 272 -5.25 -13.29 8.75
CA THR A 272 -6.57 -13.91 8.52
C THR A 272 -7.43 -13.07 7.59
N ARG A 273 -7.49 -11.74 7.81
CA ARG A 273 -8.26 -10.83 6.98
C ARG A 273 -7.67 -10.69 5.57
N PHE A 274 -6.34 -10.70 5.48
CA PHE A 274 -5.64 -10.76 4.19
C PHE A 274 -6.00 -12.04 3.42
N ALA A 275 -5.95 -13.21 4.07
CA ALA A 275 -6.29 -14.48 3.45
C ALA A 275 -7.77 -14.56 3.01
N MET A 276 -8.68 -14.00 3.81
CA MET A 276 -10.09 -13.88 3.44
C MET A 276 -10.27 -12.99 2.20
N ALA A 277 -9.61 -11.83 2.17
CA ALA A 277 -9.65 -10.95 1.00
C ALA A 277 -9.09 -11.63 -0.26
N GLN A 278 -7.99 -12.39 -0.13
CA GLN A 278 -7.43 -13.15 -1.25
C GLN A 278 -8.41 -14.23 -1.74
N ARG A 279 -9.09 -14.94 -0.83
CA ARG A 279 -10.12 -15.93 -1.19
C ARG A 279 -11.31 -15.29 -1.92
N ASP A 280 -11.70 -14.08 -1.51
CA ASP A 280 -12.85 -13.37 -2.12
C ASP A 280 -12.53 -12.85 -3.54
N ILE A 281 -11.24 -12.74 -3.90
CA ILE A 281 -10.77 -12.36 -5.24
C ILE A 281 -10.76 -13.57 -6.19
N GLY A 282 -10.50 -14.77 -5.70
CA GLY A 282 -10.38 -16.00 -6.46
C GLY A 282 -9.02 -16.66 -6.35
#